data_3362b435ade754ff1e84194a28ea9dc4
#
_entry.id   3362b435ade754ff1e84194a28ea9dc4
#
_cell.length_a   1.000
_cell.length_b   1.000
_cell.length_c   1.000
_cell.angle_alpha   90.00
_cell.angle_beta   90.00
_cell.angle_gamma   90.00
#
_symmetry.space_group_name_H-M   'P 1'
#
loop_
_entity.id
_entity.type
_entity.pdbx_description
1 polymer ?
#
loop_
_entity_poly.entity_id
_entity_poly.type
_entity_poly.pdbx_seq_one_letter_code
_entity_poly.pdbx_strand_id
1 'polypeptide(L)'
;MSAVRRALPEDAEEVLRLRQIMIDSLFASDPSIAWHAESLPTLRAKLGEPDGDFVAFVVEHPERPGALACLVAGTIDYRIGKAADPQGMVGFVFSVATDPDARRRGYARACMTTLLEWFRERGARRVQLTASPQAEPLYVSLGFRPKPDPLLELTL
;
A
#
# COMPACT_ATOMS: atom_id res chain seq x y z
N MET A 1 14.25 3.54 -16.14
CA MET A 1 13.45 3.01 -15.02
C MET A 1 12.33 4.00 -14.74
N SER A 2 11.10 3.51 -14.63
CA SER A 2 9.95 4.36 -14.31
C SER A 2 10.06 4.92 -12.91
N ALA A 3 9.78 6.21 -12.75
CA ALA A 3 9.84 6.87 -11.47
C ALA A 3 8.63 6.53 -10.59
N VAL A 4 8.86 6.40 -9.30
CA VAL A 4 7.79 6.32 -8.31
C VAL A 4 7.22 7.72 -8.11
N ARG A 5 5.91 7.83 -8.09
CA ARG A 5 5.22 9.07 -7.78
C ARG A 5 4.05 8.84 -6.82
N ARG A 6 3.61 9.91 -6.20
CA ARG A 6 2.40 9.85 -5.37
C ARG A 6 1.18 9.66 -6.28
N ALA A 7 0.27 8.81 -5.86
CA ALA A 7 -1.00 8.64 -6.56
C ALA A 7 -1.89 9.88 -6.37
N LEU A 8 -2.59 10.26 -7.43
CA LEU A 8 -3.51 11.38 -7.48
C LEU A 8 -4.95 10.86 -7.53
N PRO A 9 -5.96 11.71 -7.27
CA PRO A 9 -7.36 11.28 -7.41
C PRO A 9 -7.69 10.65 -8.76
N GLU A 10 -7.06 11.11 -9.83
CA GLU A 10 -7.24 10.57 -11.18
C GLU A 10 -6.77 9.12 -11.32
N ASP A 11 -5.92 8.66 -10.41
CA ASP A 11 -5.41 7.28 -10.42
C ASP A 11 -6.35 6.28 -9.76
N ALA A 12 -7.43 6.74 -9.14
CA ALA A 12 -8.27 5.90 -8.27
C ALA A 12 -8.79 4.63 -8.96
N GLU A 13 -9.20 4.71 -10.21
CA GLU A 13 -9.70 3.54 -10.93
C GLU A 13 -8.62 2.50 -11.13
N GLU A 14 -7.41 2.91 -11.50
CA GLU A 14 -6.27 2.02 -11.66
C GLU A 14 -5.78 1.45 -10.32
N VAL A 15 -5.85 2.23 -9.26
CA VAL A 15 -5.58 1.75 -7.90
C VAL A 15 -6.53 0.60 -7.55
N LEU A 16 -7.82 0.75 -7.82
CA LEU A 16 -8.79 -0.32 -7.58
C LEU A 16 -8.55 -1.54 -8.47
N ARG A 17 -8.16 -1.33 -9.73
CA ARG A 17 -7.84 -2.44 -10.64
C ARG A 17 -6.68 -3.27 -10.08
N LEU A 18 -5.59 -2.64 -9.67
CA LEU A 18 -4.44 -3.34 -9.10
C LEU A 18 -4.78 -4.02 -7.77
N ARG A 19 -5.57 -3.36 -6.93
CA ARG A 19 -6.03 -3.97 -5.69
C ARG A 19 -6.87 -5.22 -5.95
N GLN A 20 -7.74 -5.19 -6.96
CA GLN A 20 -8.54 -6.36 -7.33
C GLN A 20 -7.66 -7.53 -7.78
N ILE A 21 -6.63 -7.25 -8.58
CA ILE A 21 -5.64 -8.27 -9.00
C ILE A 21 -5.00 -8.91 -7.76
N MET A 22 -4.61 -8.10 -6.79
CA MET A 22 -4.03 -8.59 -5.54
C MET A 22 -5.01 -9.45 -4.75
N ILE A 23 -6.25 -8.99 -4.60
CA ILE A 23 -7.30 -9.72 -3.89
C ILE A 23 -7.54 -11.08 -4.55
N ASP A 24 -7.68 -11.09 -5.87
CA ASP A 24 -7.94 -12.31 -6.64
C ASP A 24 -6.80 -13.32 -6.53
N SER A 25 -5.56 -12.84 -6.37
CA SER A 25 -4.39 -13.72 -6.24
C SER A 25 -4.20 -14.28 -4.83
N LEU A 26 -4.68 -13.59 -3.80
CA LEU A 26 -4.46 -13.96 -2.40
C LEU A 26 -5.64 -14.68 -1.77
N PHE A 27 -6.84 -14.42 -2.22
CA PHE A 27 -8.06 -14.93 -1.60
C PHE A 27 -8.93 -15.61 -2.66
N ALA A 28 -9.51 -16.76 -2.30
CA ALA A 28 -10.57 -17.39 -3.09
C ALA A 28 -11.87 -16.62 -2.86
N SER A 29 -11.93 -15.39 -3.34
CA SER A 29 -13.01 -14.46 -3.09
C SER A 29 -13.90 -14.30 -4.33
N ASP A 30 -15.03 -13.64 -4.14
CA ASP A 30 -15.90 -13.24 -5.22
C ASP A 30 -15.13 -12.30 -6.16
N PRO A 31 -14.98 -12.65 -7.46
CA PRO A 31 -14.26 -11.78 -8.40
C PRO A 31 -15.05 -10.54 -8.82
N SER A 32 -16.20 -10.29 -8.19
CA SER A 32 -17.02 -9.14 -8.50
C SER A 32 -16.25 -7.83 -8.33
N ILE A 33 -16.41 -6.93 -9.31
CA ILE A 33 -15.90 -5.57 -9.27
C ILE A 33 -16.99 -4.54 -9.04
N ALA A 34 -18.20 -4.98 -8.70
CA ALA A 34 -19.34 -4.09 -8.48
C ALA A 34 -19.09 -3.07 -7.37
N TRP A 35 -18.28 -3.43 -6.37
CA TRP A 35 -17.94 -2.56 -5.25
C TRP A 35 -17.03 -1.38 -5.64
N HIS A 36 -16.37 -1.44 -6.81
CA HIS A 36 -15.46 -0.37 -7.24
C HIS A 36 -16.17 0.98 -7.33
N ALA A 37 -17.36 1.01 -7.94
CA ALA A 37 -18.11 2.26 -8.09
C ALA A 37 -18.46 2.91 -6.75
N GLU A 38 -18.76 2.11 -5.74
CA GLU A 38 -19.07 2.60 -4.40
C GLU A 38 -17.83 3.10 -3.66
N SER A 39 -16.66 2.50 -3.93
CA SER A 39 -15.40 2.87 -3.27
C SER A 39 -14.74 4.11 -3.87
N LEU A 40 -14.98 4.41 -5.15
CA LEU A 40 -14.29 5.48 -5.86
C LEU A 40 -14.38 6.86 -5.18
N PRO A 41 -15.56 7.34 -4.74
CA PRO A 41 -15.63 8.68 -4.13
C PRO A 41 -14.75 8.80 -2.89
N THR A 42 -14.78 7.83 -2.01
CA THR A 42 -13.96 7.82 -0.79
C THR A 42 -12.47 7.75 -1.14
N LEU A 43 -12.10 6.86 -2.06
CA LEU A 43 -10.70 6.73 -2.46
C LEU A 43 -10.18 8.02 -3.09
N ARG A 44 -10.93 8.63 -3.99
CA ARG A 44 -10.55 9.90 -4.59
C ARG A 44 -10.34 11.00 -3.55
N ALA A 45 -11.25 11.09 -2.58
CA ALA A 45 -11.12 12.05 -1.49
C ALA A 45 -9.84 11.82 -0.69
N LYS A 46 -9.55 10.55 -0.34
CA LYS A 46 -8.34 10.21 0.41
C LYS A 46 -7.06 10.50 -0.38
N LEU A 47 -7.04 10.17 -1.65
CA LEU A 47 -5.89 10.46 -2.51
C LEU A 47 -5.66 11.95 -2.70
N GLY A 48 -6.71 12.76 -2.59
CA GLY A 48 -6.65 14.20 -2.77
C GLY A 48 -6.24 14.99 -1.52
N GLU A 49 -6.10 14.35 -0.35
CA GLU A 49 -5.71 15.03 0.88
C GLU A 49 -4.19 15.28 0.88
N PRO A 50 -3.72 16.54 0.78
CA PRO A 50 -2.28 16.81 0.63
C PRO A 50 -1.46 16.44 1.87
N ASP A 51 -2.04 16.64 3.07
CA ASP A 51 -1.38 16.35 4.35
C ASP A 51 -2.11 15.26 5.13
N GLY A 52 -2.89 14.43 4.45
CA GLY A 52 -3.64 13.35 5.08
C GLY A 52 -2.75 12.23 5.60
N ASP A 53 -3.35 11.38 6.42
CA ASP A 53 -2.67 10.21 6.99
C ASP A 53 -2.75 8.97 6.09
N PHE A 54 -3.27 9.13 4.89
CA PHE A 54 -3.36 8.10 3.85
C PHE A 54 -2.55 8.53 2.65
N VAL A 55 -1.76 7.60 2.09
CA VAL A 55 -0.96 7.86 0.89
C VAL A 55 -0.88 6.60 0.04
N ALA A 56 -0.75 6.79 -1.25
CA ALA A 56 -0.37 5.70 -2.15
C ALA A 56 0.77 6.19 -3.06
N PHE A 57 1.71 5.29 -3.33
CA PHE A 57 2.78 5.51 -4.31
C PHE A 57 2.62 4.52 -5.43
N VAL A 58 2.86 4.97 -6.64
CA VAL A 58 2.60 4.21 -7.86
C VAL A 58 3.74 4.34 -8.85
N VAL A 59 3.80 3.40 -9.77
CA VAL A 59 4.65 3.46 -10.97
C VAL A 59 3.74 3.34 -12.17
N GLU A 60 3.86 4.25 -13.13
CA GLU A 60 3.13 4.17 -14.38
C GLU A 60 3.61 2.98 -15.21
N HIS A 61 2.70 2.32 -15.90
CA HIS A 61 3.07 1.17 -16.74
C HIS A 61 3.90 1.65 -17.93
N PRO A 62 5.11 1.09 -18.12
CA PRO A 62 5.99 1.60 -19.19
C PRO A 62 5.50 1.32 -20.61
N GLU A 63 4.60 0.35 -20.76
CA GLU A 63 4.15 -0.13 -22.08
C GLU A 63 2.67 0.14 -22.34
N ARG A 64 1.90 0.59 -21.34
CA ARG A 64 0.48 0.87 -21.47
C ARG A 64 0.14 2.25 -20.93
N PRO A 65 0.04 3.26 -21.78
CA PRO A 65 -0.31 4.62 -21.35
C PRO A 65 -1.62 4.64 -20.56
N GLY A 66 -1.62 5.37 -19.46
CA GLY A 66 -2.79 5.49 -18.58
C GLY A 66 -2.97 4.36 -17.57
N ALA A 67 -2.19 3.27 -17.68
CA ALA A 67 -2.22 2.18 -16.71
C ALA A 67 -1.14 2.33 -15.67
N LEU A 68 -1.36 1.76 -14.49
CA LEU A 68 -0.35 1.67 -13.44
C LEU A 68 0.26 0.27 -13.42
N ALA A 69 1.58 0.22 -13.25
CA ALA A 69 2.32 -1.04 -13.13
C ALA A 69 2.38 -1.54 -11.70
N CYS A 70 2.42 -0.63 -10.73
CA CYS A 70 2.60 -0.98 -9.32
C CYS A 70 1.94 0.04 -8.41
N LEU A 71 1.49 -0.46 -7.27
CA LEU A 71 0.84 0.31 -6.21
C LEU A 71 1.34 -0.16 -4.86
N VAL A 72 1.62 0.78 -3.97
CA VAL A 72 1.70 0.52 -2.53
C VAL A 72 0.91 1.60 -1.82
N ALA A 73 0.20 1.25 -0.76
CA ALA A 73 -0.55 2.21 0.03
C ALA A 73 -0.19 2.08 1.51
N GLY A 74 -0.33 3.18 2.22
CA GLY A 74 -0.03 3.23 3.64
C GLY A 74 -0.87 4.25 4.36
N THR A 75 -1.06 4.01 5.65
CA THR A 75 -1.72 4.94 6.57
C THR A 75 -0.84 5.16 7.79
N ILE A 76 -1.04 6.30 8.44
CA ILE A 76 -0.49 6.55 9.77
C ILE A 76 -1.61 6.47 10.78
N ASP A 77 -1.39 5.67 11.82
CA ASP A 77 -2.31 5.47 12.90
C ASP A 77 -1.74 6.11 14.17
N TYR A 78 -2.58 6.81 14.91
CA TYR A 78 -2.19 7.40 16.19
C TYR A 78 -2.51 6.44 17.31
N ARG A 79 -1.49 6.07 18.05
CA ARG A 79 -1.60 5.25 19.25
C ARG A 79 -1.09 6.04 20.45
N ILE A 80 -1.40 5.57 21.66
CA ILE A 80 -0.83 6.18 22.86
C ILE A 80 0.67 5.94 22.85
N GLY A 81 1.43 6.99 23.11
CA GLY A 81 2.89 6.93 23.15
C GLY A 81 3.45 6.05 24.24
N LYS A 82 4.71 5.68 24.09
CA LYS A 82 5.46 4.91 25.08
C LYS A 82 6.93 5.38 25.09
N ALA A 83 7.72 4.85 26.01
CA ALA A 83 9.09 5.35 26.24
C ALA A 83 9.95 5.39 24.98
N ALA A 84 9.87 4.38 24.11
CA ALA A 84 10.66 4.34 22.89
C ALA A 84 9.99 5.09 21.72
N ASP A 85 8.73 5.45 21.86
CA ASP A 85 7.94 6.10 20.80
C ASP A 85 6.88 7.01 21.45
N PRO A 86 7.30 8.17 21.95
CA PRO A 86 6.40 9.02 22.74
C PRO A 86 5.24 9.61 21.93
N GLN A 87 5.37 9.73 20.61
CA GLN A 87 4.29 10.27 19.77
C GLN A 87 3.25 9.23 19.39
N GLY A 88 3.58 7.93 19.44
CA GLY A 88 2.65 6.85 19.17
C GLY A 88 2.16 6.77 17.72
N MET A 89 2.93 7.29 16.77
CA MET A 89 2.59 7.24 15.35
C MET A 89 3.11 5.95 14.74
N VAL A 90 2.21 5.14 14.20
CA VAL A 90 2.55 3.85 13.59
C VAL A 90 2.09 3.84 12.14
N GLY A 91 3.01 3.52 11.23
CA GLY A 91 2.66 3.32 9.83
C GLY A 91 2.12 1.91 9.59
N PHE A 92 1.16 1.79 8.71
CA PHE A 92 0.64 0.50 8.25
C PHE A 92 0.64 0.46 6.74
N VAL A 93 1.26 -0.58 6.16
CA VAL A 93 1.33 -0.79 4.71
C VAL A 93 0.28 -1.79 4.29
N PHE A 94 -0.42 -1.49 3.22
CA PHE A 94 -1.42 -2.39 2.66
C PHE A 94 -1.50 -2.22 1.13
N SER A 95 -2.21 -3.12 0.47
CA SER A 95 -2.44 -3.05 -0.98
C SER A 95 -1.17 -2.94 -1.81
N VAL A 96 -0.16 -3.74 -1.48
CA VAL A 96 1.03 -3.86 -2.33
C VAL A 96 0.67 -4.75 -3.52
N ALA A 97 0.61 -4.16 -4.70
CA ALA A 97 0.15 -4.86 -5.90
C ALA A 97 0.98 -4.46 -7.11
N THR A 98 1.34 -5.44 -7.93
CA THR A 98 2.04 -5.22 -9.19
C THR A 98 1.27 -5.90 -10.31
N ASP A 99 1.09 -5.19 -11.42
CA ASP A 99 0.47 -5.77 -12.60
C ASP A 99 1.26 -7.03 -13.02
N PRO A 100 0.59 -8.15 -13.34
CA PRO A 100 1.28 -9.40 -13.65
C PRO A 100 2.36 -9.28 -14.72
N ASP A 101 2.17 -8.45 -15.74
CA ASP A 101 3.16 -8.27 -16.81
C ASP A 101 4.29 -7.29 -16.45
N ALA A 102 4.21 -6.67 -15.27
CA ALA A 102 5.23 -5.74 -14.80
C ALA A 102 6.00 -6.29 -13.59
N ARG A 103 5.79 -7.54 -13.22
CA ARG A 103 6.48 -8.17 -12.09
C ARG A 103 7.96 -8.39 -12.37
N ARG A 104 8.74 -8.53 -11.28
CA ARG A 104 10.19 -8.77 -11.31
C ARG A 104 11.01 -7.65 -11.93
N ARG A 105 10.49 -6.44 -11.92
CA ARG A 105 11.19 -5.25 -12.41
C ARG A 105 11.63 -4.31 -11.26
N GLY A 106 11.40 -4.71 -10.01
CA GLY A 106 11.80 -3.93 -8.84
C GLY A 106 10.84 -2.80 -8.46
N TYR A 107 9.66 -2.75 -9.06
CA TYR A 107 8.70 -1.67 -8.80
C TYR A 107 8.16 -1.68 -7.38
N ALA A 108 7.81 -2.85 -6.86
CA ALA A 108 7.31 -2.96 -5.48
C ALA A 108 8.36 -2.48 -4.48
N ARG A 109 9.62 -2.86 -4.67
CA ARG A 109 10.72 -2.40 -3.81
C ARG A 109 10.87 -0.89 -3.89
N ALA A 110 10.84 -0.32 -5.08
CA ALA A 110 10.98 1.12 -5.28
C ALA A 110 9.85 1.90 -4.60
N CYS A 111 8.60 1.44 -4.78
CA CYS A 111 7.45 2.05 -4.12
C CYS A 111 7.53 1.92 -2.60
N MET A 112 7.93 0.75 -2.09
CA MET A 112 8.09 0.55 -0.65
C MET A 112 9.16 1.47 -0.06
N THR A 113 10.28 1.63 -0.75
CA THR A 113 11.34 2.54 -0.30
C THR A 113 10.82 3.97 -0.15
N THR A 114 10.08 4.45 -1.14
CA THR A 114 9.47 5.78 -1.11
C THR A 114 8.44 5.90 0.01
N LEU A 115 7.60 4.88 0.20
CA LEU A 115 6.61 4.89 1.28
C LEU A 115 7.27 4.90 2.66
N LEU A 116 8.35 4.13 2.86
CA LEU A 116 9.08 4.12 4.14
C LEU A 116 9.71 5.49 4.43
N GLU A 117 10.21 6.19 3.42
CA GLU A 117 10.70 7.56 3.57
C GLU A 117 9.57 8.51 3.99
N TRP A 118 8.40 8.39 3.39
CA TRP A 118 7.24 9.18 3.76
C TRP A 118 6.85 8.96 5.23
N PHE A 119 6.87 7.71 5.69
CA PHE A 119 6.62 7.43 7.11
C PHE A 119 7.65 8.10 8.01
N ARG A 120 8.93 8.04 7.65
CA ARG A 120 9.99 8.68 8.44
C ARG A 120 9.81 10.19 8.50
N GLU A 121 9.52 10.82 7.38
CA GLU A 121 9.29 12.26 7.31
C GLU A 121 8.09 12.69 8.15
N ARG A 122 7.07 11.85 8.25
CA ARG A 122 5.88 12.12 9.06
C ARG A 122 6.10 11.80 10.55
N GLY A 123 7.22 11.23 10.93
CA GLY A 123 7.55 10.95 12.31
C GLY A 123 7.16 9.56 12.83
N ALA A 124 6.70 8.67 11.97
CA ALA A 124 6.42 7.30 12.36
C ALA A 124 7.73 6.55 12.63
N ARG A 125 7.82 5.88 13.76
CA ARG A 125 8.99 5.09 14.16
C ARG A 125 8.83 3.61 13.98
N ARG A 126 7.61 3.15 13.74
CA ARG A 126 7.30 1.75 13.46
C ARG A 126 6.41 1.67 12.25
N VAL A 127 6.61 0.64 11.45
CA VAL A 127 5.76 0.34 10.30
C VAL A 127 5.38 -1.12 10.38
N GLN A 128 4.11 -1.41 10.21
CA GLN A 128 3.57 -2.77 10.28
C GLN A 128 2.90 -3.13 8.96
N LEU A 129 2.87 -4.40 8.65
CA LEU A 129 2.12 -4.95 7.53
C LEU A 129 1.81 -6.42 7.80
N THR A 130 0.85 -6.95 7.06
CA THR A 130 0.63 -8.39 6.97
C THR A 130 1.18 -8.88 5.63
N ALA A 131 1.95 -9.95 5.64
CA ALA A 131 2.65 -10.43 4.46
C ALA A 131 2.09 -11.78 4.00
N SER A 132 1.86 -11.91 2.69
CA SER A 132 1.66 -13.22 2.10
C SER A 132 3.01 -13.97 2.06
N PRO A 133 3.00 -15.31 2.03
CA PRO A 133 4.26 -16.07 1.93
C PRO A 133 5.10 -15.66 0.72
N GLN A 134 4.48 -15.31 -0.39
CA GLN A 134 5.19 -14.90 -1.60
C GLN A 134 5.88 -13.54 -1.45
N ALA A 135 5.28 -12.62 -0.69
CA ALA A 135 5.79 -11.26 -0.52
C ALA A 135 6.75 -11.11 0.67
N GLU A 136 6.71 -12.03 1.63
CA GLU A 136 7.52 -11.94 2.85
C GLU A 136 9.02 -11.72 2.57
N PRO A 137 9.66 -12.42 1.60
CA PRO A 137 11.08 -12.19 1.32
C PRO A 137 11.42 -10.75 0.96
N LEU A 138 10.56 -10.06 0.23
CA LEU A 138 10.74 -8.65 -0.09
C LEU A 138 10.76 -7.81 1.19
N TYR A 139 9.78 -8.01 2.06
CA TYR A 139 9.65 -7.23 3.28
C TYR A 139 10.81 -7.51 4.24
N VAL A 140 11.21 -8.76 4.39
CA VAL A 140 12.37 -9.12 5.21
C VAL A 140 13.64 -8.44 4.68
N SER A 141 13.81 -8.40 3.36
CA SER A 141 14.96 -7.71 2.75
C SER A 141 14.96 -6.20 3.00
N LEU A 142 13.81 -5.62 3.30
CA LEU A 142 13.67 -4.20 3.65
C LEU A 142 13.82 -3.94 5.15
N GLY A 143 14.02 -4.98 5.96
CA GLY A 143 14.22 -4.86 7.40
C GLY A 143 13.01 -5.22 8.25
N PHE A 144 11.89 -5.62 7.65
CA PHE A 144 10.73 -6.09 8.41
C PHE A 144 11.03 -7.42 9.09
N ARG A 145 10.46 -7.60 10.27
CA ARG A 145 10.63 -8.84 11.06
C ARG A 145 9.28 -9.39 11.48
N PRO A 146 9.11 -10.71 11.48
CA PRO A 146 7.89 -11.32 12.00
C PRO A 146 7.65 -10.92 13.47
N LYS A 147 6.39 -10.71 13.81
CA LYS A 147 5.96 -10.47 15.19
C LYS A 147 5.27 -11.72 15.71
N PRO A 148 5.44 -12.04 17.01
CA PRO A 148 4.83 -13.26 17.57
C PRO A 148 3.32 -13.16 17.77
N ASP A 149 2.80 -11.94 17.89
CA ASP A 149 1.38 -11.75 18.19
C ASP A 149 0.55 -11.83 16.91
N PRO A 150 -0.49 -12.67 16.88
CA PRO A 150 -1.33 -12.77 15.71
C PRO A 150 -2.23 -11.55 15.53
N LEU A 151 -2.51 -11.22 14.27
CA LEU A 151 -3.57 -10.28 13.94
C LEU A 151 -4.91 -10.99 14.11
N LEU A 152 -5.85 -10.35 14.79
CA LEU A 152 -7.22 -10.84 14.94
C LEU A 152 -8.16 -9.87 14.23
N GLU A 153 -9.16 -10.40 13.56
CA GLU A 153 -10.14 -9.60 12.83
C GLU A 153 -11.56 -10.03 13.21
N LEU A 154 -12.42 -9.05 13.32
CA LEU A 154 -13.85 -9.25 13.51
C LEU A 154 -14.60 -8.42 12.48
N THR A 155 -15.47 -9.04 11.72
CA THR A 155 -16.35 -8.34 10.78
C THR A 155 -17.64 -7.94 11.50
N LEU A 156 -17.94 -6.65 11.45
CA LEU A 156 -19.13 -6.07 12.09
C LEU A 156 -20.33 -6.06 11.14
#